data_695755ad09ae5ad49644c4cfba61d7f8
#
_entry.id   695755ad09ae5ad49644c4cfba61d7f8
#
_cell.length_a   1.000
_cell.length_b   1.000
_cell.length_c   1.000
_cell.angle_alpha   90.00
_cell.angle_beta   90.00
_cell.angle_gamma   90.00
#
_symmetry.space_group_name_H-M   'P 1'
#
loop_
_entity.id
_entity.type
_entity.pdbx_description
1 polymer ?
#
loop_
_entity_poly.entity_id
_entity_poly.type
_entity_poly.pdbx_seq_one_letter_code
_entity_poly.pdbx_strand_id
1 'polypeptide(L)'
;MYAQGLTPNPCVECNRSVKFDHFIDQAKKLNCEKVATGHYAKIVMNNNMYELHKADYLDKDQSYVLHMLDSQKLENIEFPLGTISKPEVRQIAASLGLKTAFKKDSQDICFVGKKDYRNFVSKRIDVSSKGLIVDKNENEMGTHGGIHAYTIG
;
A
#
# COMPACT_ATOMS: atom_id res chain seq x y z
N MET A 1 11.46 12.26 5.30
CA MET A 1 11.07 12.21 3.87
C MET A 1 10.23 13.42 3.50
N TYR A 2 9.00 13.63 3.99
CA TYR A 2 8.21 14.84 3.63
C TYR A 2 8.95 16.16 3.87
N ALA A 3 9.68 16.31 4.99
CA ALA A 3 10.52 17.50 5.26
C ALA A 3 11.64 17.71 4.24
N GLN A 4 11.94 16.72 3.43
CA GLN A 4 12.96 16.75 2.37
C GLN A 4 12.34 16.79 0.96
N GLY A 5 11.03 17.02 0.85
CA GLY A 5 10.32 17.03 -0.43
C GLY A 5 10.11 15.65 -1.06
N LEU A 6 10.32 14.57 -0.30
CA LEU A 6 10.11 13.19 -0.77
C LEU A 6 8.74 12.70 -0.35
N THR A 7 8.08 11.93 -1.22
CA THR A 7 6.79 11.31 -0.95
C THR A 7 7.00 9.87 -0.46
N PRO A 8 6.87 9.58 0.85
CA PRO A 8 6.98 8.21 1.33
C PRO A 8 5.74 7.40 0.96
N ASN A 9 5.93 6.10 0.71
CA ASN A 9 4.84 5.14 0.63
C ASN A 9 4.82 4.24 1.88
N PRO A 10 4.12 4.63 2.95
CA PRO A 10 4.10 3.87 4.19
C PRO A 10 3.41 2.50 4.06
N CYS A 11 2.60 2.29 3.02
CA CYS A 11 1.96 1.00 2.77
C CYS A 11 2.97 -0.10 2.45
N VAL A 12 4.07 0.22 1.77
CA VAL A 12 5.16 -0.72 1.49
C VAL A 12 5.79 -1.21 2.79
N GLU A 13 6.16 -0.29 3.67
CA GLU A 13 6.76 -0.64 4.97
C GLU A 13 5.78 -1.37 5.89
N CYS A 14 4.52 -0.94 5.91
CA CYS A 14 3.47 -1.61 6.66
C CYS A 14 3.24 -3.05 6.19
N ASN A 15 3.25 -3.29 4.88
CA ASN A 15 3.13 -4.65 4.37
C ASN A 15 4.35 -5.49 4.77
N ARG A 16 5.57 -4.97 4.60
CA ARG A 16 6.79 -5.68 4.94
C ARG A 16 6.84 -6.07 6.42
N SER A 17 6.86 -5.10 7.31
CA SER A 17 7.18 -5.33 8.72
C SER A 17 5.95 -5.61 9.60
N VAL A 18 4.86 -4.87 9.43
CA VAL A 18 3.70 -5.01 10.32
C VAL A 18 2.80 -6.16 9.88
N LYS A 19 2.44 -6.24 8.60
CA LYS A 19 1.52 -7.29 8.16
C LYS A 19 2.24 -8.63 8.01
N PHE A 20 3.28 -8.72 7.18
CA PHE A 20 3.80 -10.02 6.84
C PHE A 20 4.84 -10.54 7.84
N ASP A 21 5.80 -9.75 8.31
CA ASP A 21 6.77 -10.24 9.30
C ASP A 21 6.06 -10.67 10.59
N HIS A 22 5.28 -9.76 11.17
CA HIS A 22 4.58 -10.06 12.41
C HIS A 22 3.47 -11.12 12.22
N PHE A 23 2.74 -11.08 11.11
CA PHE A 23 1.62 -11.99 10.85
C PHE A 23 2.08 -13.42 10.61
N ILE A 24 3.19 -13.62 9.87
CA ILE A 24 3.82 -14.94 9.68
C ILE A 24 4.31 -15.50 11.02
N ASP A 25 4.92 -14.67 11.86
CA ASP A 25 5.37 -15.09 13.19
C ASP A 25 4.20 -15.53 14.08
N GLN A 26 3.07 -14.84 14.03
CA GLN A 26 1.87 -15.25 14.76
C GLN A 26 1.27 -16.54 14.19
N ALA A 27 1.24 -16.69 12.87
CA ALA A 27 0.75 -17.90 12.22
C ALA A 27 1.56 -19.14 12.65
N LYS A 28 2.88 -19.03 12.70
CA LYS A 28 3.77 -20.10 13.20
C LYS A 28 3.44 -20.48 14.64
N LYS A 29 3.21 -19.51 15.53
CA LYS A 29 2.82 -19.77 16.93
C LYS A 29 1.47 -20.48 17.05
N LEU A 30 0.59 -20.29 16.07
CA LEU A 30 -0.73 -20.92 16.01
C LEU A 30 -0.73 -22.21 15.20
N ASN A 31 0.44 -22.71 14.79
CA ASN A 31 0.61 -23.88 13.92
C ASN A 31 -0.14 -23.74 12.57
N CYS A 32 -0.23 -22.53 12.05
CA CYS A 32 -0.73 -22.28 10.69
C CYS A 32 0.44 -22.34 9.70
N GLU A 33 0.24 -23.03 8.59
CA GLU A 33 1.28 -23.17 7.55
C GLU A 33 1.44 -21.85 6.76
N LYS A 34 0.34 -21.13 6.52
CA LYS A 34 0.30 -19.95 5.70
C LYS A 34 -0.58 -18.84 6.27
N VAL A 35 -0.32 -17.64 5.84
CA VAL A 35 -1.19 -16.47 6.04
C VAL A 35 -1.85 -16.09 4.72
N ALA A 36 -3.14 -15.80 4.74
CA ALA A 36 -3.87 -15.31 3.58
C ALA A 36 -4.30 -13.87 3.77
N THR A 37 -4.19 -13.06 2.73
CA THR A 37 -4.65 -11.68 2.74
C THR A 37 -5.40 -11.32 1.46
N GLY A 38 -6.26 -10.30 1.54
CA GLY A 38 -7.07 -9.82 0.41
C GLY A 38 -6.32 -8.93 -0.58
N HIS A 39 -5.00 -9.02 -0.68
CA HIS A 39 -4.27 -8.27 -1.70
C HIS A 39 -4.51 -8.86 -3.09
N TYR A 40 -4.65 -7.98 -4.07
CA TYR A 40 -4.69 -8.34 -5.48
C TYR A 40 -3.26 -8.47 -6.00
N ALA A 41 -2.68 -9.65 -5.88
CA ALA A 41 -1.38 -10.05 -6.39
C ALA A 41 -1.38 -11.57 -6.54
N LYS A 42 -0.40 -12.15 -7.20
CA LYS A 42 -0.22 -13.60 -7.31
C LYS A 42 1.15 -14.02 -6.80
N ILE A 43 1.21 -15.22 -6.26
CA ILE A 43 2.45 -15.90 -5.95
C ILE A 43 2.53 -17.11 -6.87
N VAL A 44 3.62 -17.22 -7.61
CA VAL A 44 3.86 -18.31 -8.58
C VAL A 44 5.15 -19.00 -8.20
N MET A 45 5.14 -20.33 -8.22
CA MET A 45 6.37 -21.11 -8.08
C MET A 45 7.01 -21.30 -9.46
N ASN A 46 8.23 -20.85 -9.61
CA ASN A 46 9.04 -20.99 -10.83
C ASN A 46 10.45 -21.42 -10.44
N ASN A 47 10.96 -22.51 -11.05
CA ASN A 47 12.31 -23.04 -10.79
C ASN A 47 12.66 -23.16 -9.29
N ASN A 48 11.75 -23.70 -8.48
CA ASN A 48 11.87 -23.82 -7.02
C ASN A 48 12.00 -22.50 -6.25
N MET A 49 11.62 -21.38 -6.84
CA MET A 49 11.54 -20.09 -6.19
C MET A 49 10.11 -19.54 -6.27
N TYR A 50 9.66 -18.91 -5.20
CA TYR A 50 8.40 -18.20 -5.20
C TYR A 50 8.62 -16.78 -5.73
N GLU A 51 7.79 -16.39 -6.68
CA GLU A 51 7.81 -15.08 -7.34
C GLU A 51 6.52 -14.32 -7.08
N LEU A 52 6.64 -13.02 -6.83
CA LEU A 52 5.50 -12.12 -6.74
C LEU A 52 5.12 -11.63 -8.15
N HIS A 53 3.91 -11.88 -8.56
CA HIS A 53 3.35 -11.47 -9.84
C HIS A 53 2.19 -10.50 -9.67
N LYS A 54 1.91 -9.71 -10.72
CA LYS A 54 0.72 -8.88 -10.79
C LYS A 54 -0.56 -9.73 -10.75
N ALA A 55 -1.63 -9.18 -10.22
CA ALA A 55 -2.95 -9.77 -10.31
C ALA A 55 -3.43 -9.88 -11.76
N ASP A 56 -4.34 -10.81 -12.05
CA ASP A 56 -4.98 -10.90 -13.37
C ASP A 56 -5.90 -9.70 -13.63
N TYR A 57 -6.53 -9.16 -12.59
CA TYR A 57 -7.31 -7.94 -12.67
C TYR A 57 -6.41 -6.72 -12.41
N LEU A 58 -5.77 -6.23 -13.49
CA LEU A 58 -4.73 -5.20 -13.40
C LEU A 58 -5.19 -3.87 -12.80
N ASP A 59 -6.47 -3.48 -12.98
CA ASP A 59 -7.04 -2.25 -12.40
C ASP A 59 -6.98 -2.20 -10.88
N LYS A 60 -6.80 -3.35 -10.24
CA LYS A 60 -6.69 -3.48 -8.79
C LYS A 60 -5.39 -4.09 -8.32
N ASP A 61 -4.43 -4.28 -9.22
CA ASP A 61 -3.13 -4.82 -8.85
C ASP A 61 -2.48 -4.06 -7.69
N GLN A 62 -2.00 -4.83 -6.72
CA GLN A 62 -1.34 -4.32 -5.52
C GLN A 62 0.08 -4.87 -5.34
N SER A 63 0.64 -5.50 -6.35
CA SER A 63 2.01 -6.03 -6.31
C SER A 63 3.04 -4.93 -5.97
N TYR A 64 2.77 -3.69 -6.39
CA TYR A 64 3.64 -2.53 -6.16
C TYR A 64 3.86 -2.18 -4.67
N VAL A 65 2.92 -2.50 -3.78
CA VAL A 65 3.10 -2.29 -2.33
C VAL A 65 3.66 -3.53 -1.61
N LEU A 66 3.93 -4.60 -2.34
CA LEU A 66 4.41 -5.88 -1.83
C LEU A 66 5.85 -6.20 -2.27
N HIS A 67 6.48 -5.36 -3.08
CA HIS A 67 7.79 -5.60 -3.71
C HIS A 67 8.94 -5.79 -2.70
N MET A 68 8.76 -5.41 -1.45
CA MET A 68 9.74 -5.61 -0.37
C MET A 68 9.64 -6.99 0.30
N LEU A 69 8.70 -7.85 -0.14
CA LEU A 69 8.61 -9.23 0.35
C LEU A 69 9.69 -10.06 -0.36
N ASP A 70 10.53 -10.71 0.43
CA ASP A 70 11.52 -11.64 -0.13
C ASP A 70 10.88 -12.99 -0.51
N SER A 71 11.53 -13.71 -1.43
CA SER A 71 11.01 -14.97 -1.98
C SER A 71 10.82 -16.05 -0.91
N GLN A 72 11.61 -16.05 0.16
CA GLN A 72 11.49 -17.02 1.25
C GLN A 72 10.21 -16.81 2.07
N LYS A 73 9.75 -15.55 2.20
CA LYS A 73 8.48 -15.25 2.88
C LYS A 73 7.27 -15.58 2.03
N LEU A 74 7.39 -15.50 0.69
CA LEU A 74 6.28 -15.78 -0.23
C LEU A 74 5.75 -17.21 -0.09
N GLU A 75 6.58 -18.17 0.31
CA GLU A 75 6.15 -19.55 0.58
C GLU A 75 5.05 -19.63 1.63
N ASN A 76 5.09 -18.75 2.63
CA ASN A 76 4.16 -18.74 3.76
C ASN A 76 2.96 -17.80 3.53
N ILE A 77 2.77 -17.28 2.33
CA ILE A 77 1.73 -16.28 2.01
C ILE A 77 0.83 -16.79 0.89
N GLU A 78 -0.45 -16.45 0.98
CA GLU A 78 -1.43 -16.64 -0.09
C GLU A 78 -2.19 -15.36 -0.39
N PHE A 79 -2.44 -15.11 -1.67
CA PHE A 79 -3.29 -14.03 -2.18
C PHE A 79 -4.48 -14.60 -2.95
N PRO A 80 -5.54 -15.04 -2.25
CA PRO A 80 -6.67 -15.70 -2.89
C PRO A 80 -7.41 -14.85 -3.94
N LEU A 81 -7.25 -13.52 -3.90
CA LEU A 81 -7.90 -12.60 -4.82
C LEU A 81 -7.08 -12.30 -6.08
N GLY A 82 -5.90 -12.88 -6.22
CA GLY A 82 -4.98 -12.57 -7.31
C GLY A 82 -5.48 -12.92 -8.72
N THR A 83 -6.41 -13.86 -8.82
CA THR A 83 -7.00 -14.34 -10.09
C THR A 83 -8.45 -13.94 -10.28
N ILE A 84 -9.04 -13.20 -9.33
CA ILE A 84 -10.48 -12.89 -9.31
C ILE A 84 -10.67 -11.39 -9.51
N SER A 85 -11.62 -11.02 -10.37
CA SER A 85 -11.93 -9.60 -10.58
C SER A 85 -12.65 -8.98 -9.36
N LYS A 86 -12.53 -7.67 -9.21
CA LYS A 86 -13.20 -6.96 -8.11
C LYS A 86 -14.73 -7.10 -8.12
N PRO A 87 -15.43 -7.05 -9.28
CA PRO A 87 -16.86 -7.33 -9.36
C PRO A 87 -17.22 -8.73 -8.85
N GLU A 88 -16.48 -9.77 -9.25
CA GLU A 88 -16.70 -11.15 -8.79
C GLU A 88 -16.49 -11.29 -7.29
N VAL A 89 -15.43 -10.71 -6.73
CA VAL A 89 -15.22 -10.70 -5.27
C VAL A 89 -16.40 -10.07 -4.55
N ARG A 90 -16.98 -8.98 -5.08
CA ARG A 90 -18.17 -8.35 -4.50
C ARG A 90 -19.41 -9.26 -4.58
N GLN A 91 -19.59 -9.97 -5.67
CA GLN A 91 -20.69 -10.94 -5.84
C GLN A 91 -20.56 -12.09 -4.83
N ILE A 92 -19.36 -12.66 -4.70
CA ILE A 92 -19.07 -13.71 -3.71
C ILE A 92 -19.34 -13.19 -2.30
N ALA A 93 -18.82 -12.01 -1.95
CA ALA A 93 -19.04 -11.41 -0.64
C ALA A 93 -20.53 -11.16 -0.34
N ALA A 94 -21.30 -10.73 -1.35
CA ALA A 94 -22.74 -10.52 -1.23
C ALA A 94 -23.50 -11.86 -1.06
N SER A 95 -23.14 -12.90 -1.80
CA SER A 95 -23.76 -14.23 -1.66
C SER A 95 -23.50 -14.86 -0.29
N LEU A 96 -22.37 -14.53 0.34
CA LEU A 96 -22.01 -14.92 1.71
C LEU A 96 -22.62 -14.01 2.78
N GLY A 97 -23.42 -13.01 2.42
CA GLY A 97 -24.04 -12.08 3.37
C GLY A 97 -23.05 -11.13 4.08
N LEU A 98 -21.87 -10.92 3.53
CA LEU A 98 -20.85 -10.06 4.16
C LEU A 98 -21.24 -8.58 4.05
N LYS A 99 -21.36 -7.90 5.19
CA LYS A 99 -21.71 -6.46 5.26
C LYS A 99 -20.74 -5.55 4.49
N THR A 100 -19.53 -6.04 4.24
CA THR A 100 -18.47 -5.29 3.53
C THR A 100 -18.54 -5.42 2.01
N ALA A 101 -19.44 -6.25 1.46
CA ALA A 101 -19.53 -6.52 0.02
C ALA A 101 -19.64 -5.25 -0.85
N PHE A 102 -20.37 -4.24 -0.37
CA PHE A 102 -20.60 -2.97 -1.08
C PHE A 102 -19.80 -1.79 -0.50
N LYS A 103 -18.90 -2.05 0.43
CA LYS A 103 -18.04 -1.00 0.98
C LYS A 103 -17.15 -0.41 -0.11
N LYS A 104 -17.07 0.92 -0.18
CA LYS A 104 -16.13 1.62 -1.07
C LYS A 104 -14.70 1.28 -0.68
N ASP A 105 -13.84 1.17 -1.68
CA ASP A 105 -12.41 0.98 -1.46
C ASP A 105 -11.82 2.19 -0.71
N SER A 106 -10.88 1.93 0.20
CA SER A 106 -10.11 2.99 0.83
C SER A 106 -9.20 3.65 -0.21
N GLN A 107 -9.27 4.97 -0.33
CA GLN A 107 -8.47 5.73 -1.29
C GLN A 107 -7.20 6.33 -0.63
N ASP A 108 -7.17 6.36 0.71
CA ASP A 108 -6.13 7.03 1.49
C ASP A 108 -5.34 6.08 2.37
N ILE A 109 -4.22 6.58 2.87
CA ILE A 109 -3.40 5.91 3.89
C ILE A 109 -4.26 5.70 5.15
N CYS A 110 -4.39 4.45 5.59
CA CYS A 110 -5.38 4.03 6.61
C CYS A 110 -5.26 4.77 7.96
N PHE A 111 -4.06 5.20 8.38
CA PHE A 111 -3.84 5.88 9.65
C PHE A 111 -3.93 7.42 9.57
N VAL A 112 -3.99 7.99 8.38
CA VAL A 112 -4.22 9.44 8.18
C VAL A 112 -5.70 9.77 8.36
N GLY A 113 -6.59 8.80 8.07
CA GLY A 113 -8.03 8.95 8.20
C GLY A 113 -8.59 9.91 7.14
N LYS A 114 -9.76 10.51 7.43
CA LYS A 114 -10.41 11.49 6.55
C LYS A 114 -9.74 12.87 6.56
N LYS A 115 -8.66 13.05 7.31
CA LYS A 115 -7.94 14.32 7.41
C LYS A 115 -6.84 14.37 6.35
N ASP A 116 -6.68 15.54 5.75
CA ASP A 116 -5.60 15.80 4.80
C ASP A 116 -4.25 15.38 5.41
N TYR A 117 -3.45 14.62 4.64
CA TYR A 117 -2.11 14.18 5.04
C TYR A 117 -1.21 15.37 5.44
N ARG A 118 -1.40 16.52 4.84
CA ARG A 118 -0.69 17.78 5.16
C ARG A 118 -0.84 18.15 6.62
N ASN A 119 -2.07 18.11 7.13
CA ASN A 119 -2.36 18.36 8.54
C ASN A 119 -1.81 17.26 9.45
N PHE A 120 -1.77 16.01 8.97
CA PHE A 120 -1.14 14.91 9.70
C PHE A 120 0.38 15.10 9.82
N VAL A 121 1.03 15.51 8.75
CA VAL A 121 2.48 15.73 8.67
C VAL A 121 2.88 16.97 9.47
N SER A 122 2.20 18.11 9.28
CA SER A 122 2.52 19.38 9.95
C SER A 122 2.49 19.33 11.48
N LYS A 123 1.74 18.38 12.05
CA LYS A 123 1.71 18.16 13.50
C LYS A 123 2.88 17.32 14.04
N ARG A 124 3.71 16.74 13.18
CA ARG A 124 4.73 15.74 13.55
C ARG A 124 6.13 16.09 13.11
N ILE A 125 6.25 17.02 12.20
CA ILE A 125 7.54 17.54 11.75
C ILE A 125 7.54 19.06 11.87
N ASP A 126 8.71 19.62 12.05
CA ASP A 126 8.90 21.05 11.88
C ASP A 126 8.70 21.36 10.38
N VAL A 127 7.64 22.10 10.09
CA VAL A 127 7.26 22.40 8.71
C VAL A 127 8.19 23.48 8.17
N SER A 128 8.90 23.11 7.13
CA SER A 128 9.84 24.00 6.45
C SER A 128 9.19 25.33 6.04
N SER A 129 10.03 26.35 6.05
CA SER A 129 9.69 27.72 5.66
C SER A 129 9.03 27.82 4.29
N LYS A 130 8.31 28.90 4.07
CA LYS A 130 7.84 29.33 2.75
C LYS A 130 8.99 29.39 1.76
N GLY A 131 8.73 29.07 0.50
CA GLY A 131 9.72 29.13 -0.57
C GLY A 131 9.10 29.56 -1.88
N LEU A 132 9.94 29.74 -2.88
CA LEU A 132 9.52 30.07 -4.24
C LEU A 132 9.17 28.82 -5.03
N ILE A 133 8.17 28.91 -5.88
CA ILE A 133 7.90 27.97 -6.96
C ILE A 133 8.48 28.58 -8.22
N VAL A 134 9.41 27.88 -8.84
CA VAL A 134 10.09 28.35 -10.06
C VAL A 134 9.88 27.36 -11.21
N ASP A 135 9.95 27.86 -12.43
CA ASP A 135 9.98 27.04 -13.64
C ASP A 135 11.39 26.46 -13.90
N LYS A 136 11.54 25.72 -15.00
CA LYS A 136 12.83 25.13 -15.42
C LYS A 136 13.92 26.18 -15.79
N ASN A 137 13.53 27.44 -15.98
CA ASN A 137 14.42 28.56 -16.31
C ASN A 137 14.63 29.47 -15.09
N GLU A 138 14.27 29.01 -13.87
CA GLU A 138 14.36 29.74 -12.61
C GLU A 138 13.44 30.98 -12.51
N ASN A 139 12.47 31.14 -13.43
CA ASN A 139 11.48 32.21 -13.33
C ASN A 139 10.52 31.92 -12.17
N GLU A 140 10.23 32.94 -11.36
CA GLU A 140 9.29 32.85 -10.27
C GLU A 140 7.86 32.66 -10.79
N MET A 141 7.22 31.56 -10.39
CA MET A 141 5.83 31.21 -10.71
C MET A 141 4.89 31.46 -9.53
N GLY A 142 5.43 31.60 -8.32
CA GLY A 142 4.64 31.79 -7.10
C GLY A 142 5.40 31.39 -5.84
N THR A 143 4.66 31.20 -4.74
CA THR A 143 5.21 30.80 -3.45
C THR A 143 4.48 29.59 -2.89
N HIS A 144 5.17 28.79 -2.04
CA HIS A 144 4.57 27.68 -1.34
C HIS A 144 4.73 27.83 0.19
N GLY A 145 3.80 27.24 0.95
CA GLY A 145 3.80 27.27 2.41
C GLY A 145 4.68 26.19 3.09
N GLY A 146 5.48 25.48 2.28
CA GLY A 146 6.36 24.41 2.74
C GLY A 146 6.32 23.21 1.78
N ILE A 147 7.46 22.63 1.46
CA ILE A 147 7.60 21.52 0.50
C ILE A 147 6.85 20.26 0.92
N HIS A 148 6.65 20.04 2.22
CA HIS A 148 5.90 18.91 2.77
C HIS A 148 4.43 18.84 2.29
N ALA A 149 3.88 19.95 1.79
CA ALA A 149 2.49 20.04 1.33
C ALA A 149 2.30 19.57 -0.12
N TYR A 150 3.38 19.19 -0.81
CA TYR A 150 3.37 18.78 -2.21
C TYR A 150 3.90 17.35 -2.35
N THR A 151 3.32 16.62 -3.27
CA THR A 151 3.76 15.28 -3.67
C THR A 151 4.03 15.26 -5.16
N ILE A 152 4.98 14.44 -5.58
CA ILE A 152 5.25 14.19 -7.00
C ILE A 152 4.19 13.21 -7.52
N GLY A 153 3.61 13.51 -8.67
CA GLY A 153 2.61 12.66 -9.34
C GLY A 153 1.40 13.40 -9.79
#